data_cadad028413b2b072dbbba9cdee66125
#
_entry.id   cadad028413b2b072dbbba9cdee66125
#
_cell.length_a   1.000
_cell.length_b   1.000
_cell.length_c   1.000
_cell.angle_alpha   90.00
_cell.angle_beta   90.00
_cell.angle_gamma   90.00
#
_symmetry.space_group_name_H-M   'P 1'
#
loop_
_entity.id
_entity.type
_entity.pdbx_description
1 polymer ?
#
loop_
_entity_poly.entity_id
_entity_poly.type
_entity_poly.pdbx_seq_one_letter_code
_entity_poly.pdbx_strand_id
1 'polypeptide(L)'
;MDVLVTLLQWLDATLYDGLPFALVTLGLVVTLKYARFPDVTISGTFVLGAAVSAHAVVTLGSPVAIAILVAALAGALGGLLTALFHVALRIERLLSSILAAFAIYSLNLLLLRPTLPYGEAATLLTGPERIDRAIGWHGLAWHPASIAILAILVSFAAGALHLFLRTEKGLLIRCLEDEDSGELLLMRLGFSPGQAKSLALCVGNAFASIGGAVTSMKEGAANAHRGFDVLLTGLVAFLLGEQLWQGARRIGAAVRTRLSPGASRVGSSSALGAAILGALGYYALIGLAQRLWVPTEISKLALALLVAAAAGDLGGVVRRTAARFGAVRPVGEPGLSPVAAAGWPGGQPDR
;
A
#
# COMPACT_ATOMS: atom_id res chain seq x y z
N MET A 1 -20.43 -20.54 23.10
CA MET A 1 -19.41 -21.25 22.29
C MET A 1 -19.28 -20.62 20.91
N ASP A 2 -20.40 -20.16 20.32
CA ASP A 2 -20.43 -19.62 18.95
C ASP A 2 -19.66 -18.31 18.72
N VAL A 3 -19.64 -17.40 19.69
CA VAL A 3 -18.95 -16.10 19.55
C VAL A 3 -17.42 -16.29 19.51
N LEU A 4 -16.87 -17.16 20.33
CA LEU A 4 -15.44 -17.46 20.34
C LEU A 4 -14.99 -18.12 19.03
N VAL A 5 -15.76 -19.11 18.57
CA VAL A 5 -15.52 -19.78 17.28
C VAL A 5 -15.56 -18.76 16.13
N THR A 6 -16.56 -17.90 16.13
CA THR A 6 -16.72 -16.84 15.13
C THR A 6 -15.54 -15.87 15.13
N LEU A 7 -15.05 -15.50 16.30
CA LEU A 7 -13.89 -14.59 16.44
C LEU A 7 -12.60 -15.27 15.94
N LEU A 8 -12.40 -16.53 16.26
CA LEU A 8 -11.23 -17.30 15.81
C LEU A 8 -11.23 -17.45 14.27
N GLN A 9 -12.37 -17.77 13.68
CA GLN A 9 -12.49 -17.85 12.21
C GLN A 9 -12.24 -16.49 11.53
N TRP A 10 -12.66 -15.39 12.16
CA TRP A 10 -12.38 -14.05 11.64
C TRP A 10 -10.89 -13.71 11.71
N LEU A 11 -10.22 -14.08 12.80
CA LEU A 11 -8.78 -13.91 12.94
C LEU A 11 -8.01 -14.77 11.93
N ASP A 12 -8.41 -16.01 11.76
CA ASP A 12 -7.81 -16.94 10.78
C ASP A 12 -7.90 -16.35 9.36
N ALA A 13 -9.09 -15.98 8.91
CA ALA A 13 -9.29 -15.37 7.59
C ALA A 13 -8.48 -14.08 7.42
N THR A 14 -8.47 -13.22 8.46
CA THR A 14 -7.70 -11.97 8.45
C THR A 14 -6.20 -12.20 8.25
N LEU A 15 -5.63 -13.18 8.97
CA LEU A 15 -4.22 -13.50 8.88
C LEU A 15 -3.89 -14.24 7.59
N TYR A 16 -4.72 -15.22 7.20
CA TYR A 16 -4.50 -16.03 6.01
C TYR A 16 -4.57 -15.23 4.71
N ASP A 17 -5.45 -14.22 4.63
CA ASP A 17 -5.58 -13.32 3.48
C ASP A 17 -4.66 -12.10 3.57
N GLY A 18 -4.48 -11.55 4.75
CA GLY A 18 -3.74 -10.31 4.97
C GLY A 18 -2.22 -10.47 4.91
N LEU A 19 -1.66 -11.61 5.35
CA LEU A 19 -0.20 -11.80 5.35
C LEU A 19 0.42 -11.78 3.96
N PRO A 20 -0.06 -12.52 2.94
CA PRO A 20 0.48 -12.39 1.58
C PRO A 20 0.42 -10.97 1.05
N PHE A 21 -0.66 -10.26 1.38
CA PHE A 21 -0.88 -8.89 0.94
C PHE A 21 0.04 -7.89 1.65
N ALA A 22 0.52 -8.20 2.84
CA ALA A 22 1.51 -7.39 3.56
C ALA A 22 2.82 -7.23 2.76
N LEU A 23 3.19 -8.21 1.90
CA LEU A 23 4.34 -8.09 1.00
C LEU A 23 4.13 -6.98 -0.04
N VAL A 24 2.92 -6.85 -0.57
CA VAL A 24 2.56 -5.78 -1.52
C VAL A 24 2.64 -4.41 -0.84
N THR A 25 2.09 -4.29 0.37
CA THR A 25 2.14 -3.02 1.12
C THR A 25 3.55 -2.64 1.53
N LEU A 26 4.44 -3.60 1.81
CA LEU A 26 5.87 -3.33 2.00
C LEU A 26 6.51 -2.75 0.73
N GLY A 27 6.17 -3.27 -0.45
CA GLY A 27 6.59 -2.70 -1.74
C GLY A 27 6.09 -1.27 -1.94
N LEU A 28 4.80 -1.02 -1.64
CA LEU A 28 4.20 0.31 -1.72
C LEU A 28 4.84 1.33 -0.77
N VAL A 29 5.26 0.92 0.43
CA VAL A 29 6.02 1.81 1.33
C VAL A 29 7.31 2.27 0.69
N VAL A 30 8.02 1.39 -0.03
CA VAL A 30 9.29 1.76 -0.68
C VAL A 30 9.06 2.76 -1.81
N THR A 31 8.05 2.55 -2.64
CA THR A 31 7.78 3.43 -3.79
C THR A 31 7.06 4.71 -3.39
N LEU A 32 5.98 4.64 -2.59
CA LEU A 32 5.15 5.80 -2.25
C LEU A 32 5.76 6.66 -1.15
N LYS A 33 6.26 6.03 -0.07
CA LYS A 33 6.73 6.78 1.09
C LYS A 33 8.16 7.24 0.93
N TYR A 34 9.08 6.29 0.65
CA TYR A 34 10.50 6.65 0.55
C TYR A 34 10.85 7.31 -0.79
N ALA A 35 10.45 6.72 -1.92
CA ALA A 35 10.78 7.30 -3.24
C ALA A 35 9.83 8.41 -3.69
N ARG A 36 8.70 8.61 -3.00
CA ARG A 36 7.64 9.56 -3.37
C ARG A 36 7.22 9.44 -4.84
N PHE A 37 7.12 8.20 -5.27
CA PHE A 37 6.79 7.86 -6.64
C PHE A 37 5.44 7.12 -6.68
N PRO A 38 4.39 7.70 -7.31
CA PRO A 38 3.11 7.02 -7.50
C PRO A 38 3.28 5.91 -8.54
N ASP A 39 3.50 4.69 -8.06
CA ASP A 39 3.87 3.56 -8.88
C ASP A 39 2.66 2.66 -9.19
N VAL A 40 2.06 2.84 -10.35
CA VAL A 40 0.97 1.99 -10.86
C VAL A 40 1.51 0.64 -11.38
N THR A 41 2.82 0.55 -11.65
CA THR A 41 3.46 -0.68 -12.17
C THR A 41 3.30 -1.86 -11.20
N ILE A 42 3.15 -1.58 -9.90
CA ILE A 42 2.90 -2.59 -8.85
C ILE A 42 1.72 -3.50 -9.19
N SER A 43 0.67 -2.98 -9.84
CA SER A 43 -0.46 -3.78 -10.31
C SER A 43 -0.05 -4.83 -11.34
N GLY A 44 0.80 -4.43 -12.27
CA GLY A 44 1.33 -5.33 -13.32
C GLY A 44 2.35 -6.32 -12.78
N THR A 45 3.28 -5.87 -11.92
CA THR A 45 4.34 -6.71 -11.37
C THR A 45 3.84 -7.72 -10.35
N PHE A 46 2.78 -7.42 -9.61
CA PHE A 46 2.07 -8.41 -8.80
C PHE A 46 1.62 -9.60 -9.65
N VAL A 47 0.92 -9.34 -10.74
CA VAL A 47 0.46 -10.39 -11.66
C VAL A 47 1.62 -11.07 -12.37
N LEU A 48 2.69 -10.32 -12.71
CA LEU A 48 3.89 -10.89 -13.31
C LEU A 48 4.56 -11.90 -12.37
N GLY A 49 4.63 -11.58 -11.07
CA GLY A 49 5.12 -12.50 -10.06
C GLY A 49 4.29 -13.78 -9.97
N ALA A 50 2.96 -13.64 -9.99
CA ALA A 50 2.05 -14.78 -10.06
C ALA A 50 2.27 -15.63 -11.32
N ALA A 51 2.41 -15.00 -12.48
CA ALA A 51 2.61 -15.68 -13.76
C ALA A 51 3.93 -16.45 -13.81
N VAL A 52 5.02 -15.76 -13.45
CA VAL A 52 6.37 -16.34 -13.51
C VAL A 52 6.52 -17.47 -12.49
N SER A 53 6.01 -17.29 -11.26
CA SER A 53 6.05 -18.35 -10.25
C SER A 53 5.20 -19.57 -10.66
N ALA A 54 4.03 -19.36 -11.24
CA ALA A 54 3.20 -20.45 -11.73
C ALA A 54 3.90 -21.24 -12.86
N HIS A 55 4.50 -20.55 -13.82
CA HIS A 55 5.29 -21.21 -14.85
C HIS A 55 6.51 -21.95 -14.29
N ALA A 56 7.23 -21.35 -13.33
CA ALA A 56 8.38 -22.00 -12.70
C ALA A 56 7.99 -23.30 -12.00
N VAL A 57 6.86 -23.31 -11.27
CA VAL A 57 6.40 -24.49 -10.53
C VAL A 57 5.74 -25.51 -11.47
N VAL A 58 4.77 -25.06 -12.31
CA VAL A 58 3.92 -25.98 -13.12
C VAL A 58 4.67 -26.52 -14.33
N THR A 59 5.41 -25.66 -15.04
CA THR A 59 6.03 -26.04 -16.33
C THR A 59 7.45 -26.57 -16.13
N LEU A 60 8.23 -25.95 -15.23
CA LEU A 60 9.62 -26.31 -15.02
C LEU A 60 9.84 -27.24 -13.82
N GLY A 61 8.81 -27.52 -13.02
CA GLY A 61 8.90 -28.35 -11.80
C GLY A 61 9.88 -27.77 -10.75
N SER A 62 10.11 -26.46 -10.80
CA SER A 62 11.12 -25.81 -9.93
C SER A 62 10.68 -25.81 -8.47
N PRO A 63 11.62 -25.91 -7.52
CA PRO A 63 11.32 -25.70 -6.10
C PRO A 63 10.70 -24.33 -5.86
N VAL A 64 9.75 -24.26 -4.91
CA VAL A 64 8.99 -23.06 -4.57
C VAL A 64 9.89 -21.87 -4.23
N ALA A 65 11.01 -22.11 -3.53
CA ALA A 65 11.97 -21.06 -3.20
C ALA A 65 12.58 -20.40 -4.45
N ILE A 66 12.89 -21.20 -5.48
CA ILE A 66 13.38 -20.70 -6.77
C ILE A 66 12.27 -19.92 -7.48
N ALA A 67 11.04 -20.42 -7.48
CA ALA A 67 9.90 -19.73 -8.08
C ALA A 67 9.66 -18.34 -7.46
N ILE A 68 9.74 -18.21 -6.13
CA ILE A 68 9.64 -16.94 -5.43
C ILE A 68 10.83 -16.01 -5.80
N LEU A 69 12.05 -16.54 -5.88
CA LEU A 69 13.22 -15.74 -6.26
C LEU A 69 13.10 -15.21 -7.70
N VAL A 70 12.71 -16.06 -8.64
CA VAL A 70 12.51 -15.65 -10.04
C VAL A 70 11.36 -14.64 -10.16
N ALA A 71 10.29 -14.79 -9.37
CA ALA A 71 9.22 -13.81 -9.27
C ALA A 71 9.76 -12.46 -8.78
N ALA A 72 10.58 -12.45 -7.72
CA ALA A 72 11.21 -11.22 -7.21
C ALA A 72 12.06 -10.52 -8.28
N LEU A 73 12.87 -11.28 -9.03
CA LEU A 73 13.68 -10.75 -10.14
C LEU A 73 12.79 -10.19 -11.26
N ALA A 74 11.73 -10.87 -11.63
CA ALA A 74 10.78 -10.40 -12.64
C ALA A 74 10.12 -9.08 -12.19
N GLY A 75 9.72 -8.97 -10.92
CA GLY A 75 9.22 -7.72 -10.35
C GLY A 75 10.24 -6.59 -10.36
N ALA A 76 11.49 -6.88 -9.99
CA ALA A 76 12.58 -5.90 -10.05
C ALA A 76 12.82 -5.39 -11.48
N LEU A 77 12.73 -6.27 -12.49
CA LEU A 77 12.82 -5.88 -13.91
C LEU A 77 11.62 -5.01 -14.32
N GLY A 78 10.42 -5.29 -13.82
CA GLY A 78 9.26 -4.42 -14.03
C GLY A 78 9.45 -3.03 -13.43
N GLY A 79 10.00 -2.92 -12.22
CA GLY A 79 10.38 -1.65 -11.61
C GLY A 79 11.49 -0.94 -12.37
N LEU A 80 12.46 -1.69 -12.92
CA LEU A 80 13.51 -1.15 -13.78
C LEU A 80 12.94 -0.56 -15.09
N LEU A 81 11.92 -1.20 -15.68
CA LEU A 81 11.23 -0.68 -16.87
C LEU A 81 10.59 0.68 -16.58
N THR A 82 9.91 0.83 -15.44
CA THR A 82 9.37 2.12 -14.99
C THR A 82 10.47 3.16 -14.79
N ALA A 83 11.58 2.75 -14.16
CA ALA A 83 12.73 3.62 -13.97
C ALA A 83 13.35 4.05 -15.31
N LEU A 84 13.45 3.15 -16.29
CA LEU A 84 13.92 3.46 -17.64
C LEU A 84 13.05 4.53 -18.28
N PHE A 85 11.72 4.40 -18.23
CA PHE A 85 10.81 5.39 -18.79
C PHE A 85 10.94 6.75 -18.08
N HIS A 86 11.03 6.75 -16.75
CA HIS A 86 11.11 7.99 -15.99
C HIS A 86 12.49 8.65 -16.07
N VAL A 87 13.57 7.90 -15.81
CA VAL A 87 14.93 8.46 -15.65
C VAL A 87 15.63 8.64 -16.99
N ALA A 88 15.57 7.63 -17.88
CA ALA A 88 16.28 7.69 -19.16
C ALA A 88 15.47 8.45 -20.21
N LEU A 89 14.16 8.19 -20.34
CA LEU A 89 13.29 8.85 -21.32
C LEU A 89 12.68 10.15 -20.79
N ARG A 90 12.91 10.49 -19.50
CA ARG A 90 12.43 11.72 -18.83
C ARG A 90 10.90 11.89 -18.90
N ILE A 91 10.17 10.78 -18.93
CA ILE A 91 8.71 10.80 -18.88
C ILE A 91 8.27 11.13 -17.43
N GLU A 92 7.16 11.82 -17.30
CA GLU A 92 6.57 12.18 -16.01
C GLU A 92 6.31 10.91 -15.15
N ARG A 93 6.39 11.03 -13.81
CA ARG A 93 6.37 9.89 -12.87
C ARG A 93 5.16 8.99 -13.04
N LEU A 94 3.96 9.58 -13.04
CA LEU A 94 2.71 8.83 -13.15
C LEU A 94 2.56 8.18 -14.53
N LEU A 95 2.86 8.93 -15.60
CA LEU A 95 2.76 8.44 -16.98
C LEU A 95 3.74 7.29 -17.24
N SER A 96 4.96 7.38 -16.71
CA SER A 96 5.96 6.31 -16.86
C SER A 96 5.51 5.00 -16.20
N SER A 97 4.90 5.08 -15.01
CA SER A 97 4.37 3.89 -14.32
C SER A 97 3.14 3.30 -15.01
N ILE A 98 2.26 4.14 -15.57
CA ILE A 98 1.12 3.67 -16.36
C ILE A 98 1.57 2.94 -17.62
N LEU A 99 2.52 3.51 -18.38
CA LEU A 99 3.05 2.86 -19.58
C LEU A 99 3.73 1.52 -19.27
N ALA A 100 4.53 1.46 -18.21
CA ALA A 100 5.15 0.22 -17.76
C ALA A 100 4.10 -0.82 -17.32
N ALA A 101 3.06 -0.39 -16.57
CA ALA A 101 1.97 -1.26 -16.17
C ALA A 101 1.23 -1.88 -17.38
N PHE A 102 0.95 -1.10 -18.42
CA PHE A 102 0.33 -1.61 -19.65
C PHE A 102 1.23 -2.59 -20.41
N ALA A 103 2.54 -2.29 -20.51
CA ALA A 103 3.48 -3.20 -21.14
C ALA A 103 3.54 -4.55 -20.40
N ILE A 104 3.62 -4.52 -19.07
CA ILE A 104 3.64 -5.72 -18.24
C ILE A 104 2.30 -6.46 -18.28
N TYR A 105 1.18 -5.73 -18.31
CA TYR A 105 -0.15 -6.35 -18.45
C TYR A 105 -0.27 -7.15 -19.73
N SER A 106 0.22 -6.62 -20.86
CA SER A 106 0.25 -7.34 -22.14
C SER A 106 1.09 -8.62 -22.06
N LEU A 107 2.23 -8.56 -21.36
CA LEU A 107 3.07 -9.73 -21.09
C LEU A 107 2.34 -10.76 -20.21
N ASN A 108 1.65 -10.31 -19.17
CA ASN A 108 0.88 -11.17 -18.28
C ASN A 108 -0.24 -11.91 -19.02
N LEU A 109 -0.96 -11.26 -19.94
CA LEU A 109 -1.97 -11.91 -20.78
C LEU A 109 -1.36 -13.00 -21.65
N LEU A 110 -0.18 -12.75 -22.22
CA LEU A 110 0.53 -13.73 -23.02
C LEU A 110 0.95 -14.95 -22.19
N LEU A 111 1.48 -14.71 -20.97
CA LEU A 111 1.95 -15.78 -20.08
C LEU A 111 0.80 -16.61 -19.50
N LEU A 112 -0.29 -15.99 -19.07
CA LEU A 112 -1.35 -16.66 -18.30
C LEU A 112 -2.51 -17.21 -19.14
N ARG A 113 -2.83 -16.64 -20.31
CA ARG A 113 -3.88 -17.04 -21.28
C ARG A 113 -5.30 -17.27 -20.73
N PRO A 114 -5.96 -16.43 -20.00
CA PRO A 114 -5.63 -15.42 -18.98
C PRO A 114 -5.40 -15.99 -17.57
N THR A 115 -5.57 -17.30 -17.36
CA THR A 115 -5.42 -17.96 -16.05
C THR A 115 -4.59 -19.23 -16.16
N LEU A 116 -3.62 -19.39 -15.28
CA LEU A 116 -2.77 -20.57 -15.16
C LEU A 116 -3.00 -21.22 -13.79
N PRO A 117 -3.69 -22.38 -13.73
CA PRO A 117 -3.88 -23.12 -12.48
C PRO A 117 -2.60 -23.86 -12.09
N TYR A 118 -2.35 -24.00 -10.79
CA TYR A 118 -1.24 -24.82 -10.28
C TYR A 118 -1.53 -26.32 -10.39
N GLY A 119 -2.81 -26.71 -10.42
CA GLY A 119 -3.20 -28.12 -10.47
C GLY A 119 -2.68 -28.91 -9.26
N GLU A 120 -1.99 -30.01 -9.50
CA GLU A 120 -1.36 -30.85 -8.47
C GLU A 120 0.08 -30.42 -8.10
N ALA A 121 0.59 -29.33 -8.71
CA ALA A 121 1.94 -28.88 -8.44
C ALA A 121 2.11 -28.43 -6.99
N ALA A 122 3.25 -28.78 -6.41
CA ALA A 122 3.55 -28.40 -5.02
C ALA A 122 3.76 -26.87 -4.90
N THR A 123 2.90 -26.22 -4.12
CA THR A 123 3.01 -24.79 -3.77
C THR A 123 3.60 -24.60 -2.39
N LEU A 124 3.83 -23.33 -2.00
CA LEU A 124 4.29 -22.96 -0.65
C LEU A 124 3.38 -23.53 0.45
N LEU A 125 2.08 -23.62 0.19
CA LEU A 125 1.08 -24.03 1.16
C LEU A 125 0.71 -25.53 1.10
N THR A 126 1.15 -26.28 0.10
CA THR A 126 0.80 -27.71 -0.06
C THR A 126 1.18 -28.55 1.18
N GLY A 127 2.35 -28.30 1.77
CA GLY A 127 2.77 -28.98 3.00
C GLY A 127 1.97 -28.53 4.23
N PRO A 128 1.96 -27.21 4.54
CA PRO A 128 1.15 -26.65 5.62
C PRO A 128 -0.33 -27.03 5.56
N GLU A 129 -0.97 -26.99 4.41
CA GLU A 129 -2.38 -27.36 4.23
C GLU A 129 -2.66 -28.86 4.53
N ARG A 130 -1.68 -29.74 4.25
CA ARG A 130 -1.79 -31.15 4.68
C ARG A 130 -1.78 -31.28 6.21
N ILE A 131 -0.93 -30.48 6.87
CA ILE A 131 -0.86 -30.42 8.35
C ILE A 131 -2.16 -29.83 8.91
N ASP A 132 -2.63 -28.72 8.34
CA ASP A 132 -3.87 -28.06 8.75
C ASP A 132 -5.08 -29.01 8.62
N ARG A 133 -5.15 -29.79 7.53
CA ARG A 133 -6.18 -30.83 7.36
C ARG A 133 -6.06 -31.99 8.35
N ALA A 134 -4.84 -32.35 8.74
CA ALA A 134 -4.62 -33.42 9.71
C ALA A 134 -4.93 -32.99 11.15
N ILE A 135 -4.69 -31.73 11.49
CA ILE A 135 -4.99 -31.12 12.80
C ILE A 135 -6.47 -30.73 12.88
N GLY A 136 -7.15 -30.60 11.73
CA GLY A 136 -8.47 -30.00 11.58
C GLY A 136 -9.46 -30.40 12.67
N TRP A 137 -9.87 -29.46 13.47
CA TRP A 137 -11.01 -29.58 14.37
C TRP A 137 -12.27 -29.66 13.50
N HIS A 138 -12.97 -30.76 13.65
CA HIS A 138 -14.16 -31.10 12.87
C HIS A 138 -15.07 -29.89 12.60
N GLY A 139 -15.06 -29.38 11.35
CA GLY A 139 -15.95 -28.32 10.89
C GLY A 139 -15.45 -26.88 11.00
N LEU A 140 -14.25 -26.61 11.53
CA LEU A 140 -13.64 -25.27 11.53
C LEU A 140 -12.60 -25.16 10.40
N ALA A 141 -12.77 -24.18 9.52
CA ALA A 141 -11.70 -23.77 8.61
C ALA A 141 -10.64 -23.03 9.43
N TRP A 142 -9.58 -23.73 9.81
CA TRP A 142 -8.48 -23.24 10.60
C TRP A 142 -7.17 -23.60 9.92
N HIS A 143 -6.31 -22.59 9.68
CA HIS A 143 -5.09 -22.75 8.89
C HIS A 143 -3.81 -22.37 9.67
N PRO A 144 -3.57 -22.92 10.89
CA PRO A 144 -2.47 -22.47 11.74
C PRO A 144 -1.09 -22.70 11.13
N ALA A 145 -0.85 -23.83 10.46
CA ALA A 145 0.43 -24.12 9.84
C ALA A 145 0.67 -23.23 8.60
N SER A 146 -0.37 -23.00 7.80
CA SER A 146 -0.33 -22.12 6.65
C SER A 146 -0.08 -20.67 7.08
N ILE A 147 -0.75 -20.19 8.11
CA ILE A 147 -0.53 -18.85 8.69
C ILE A 147 0.89 -18.72 9.26
N ALA A 148 1.39 -19.76 9.95
CA ALA A 148 2.74 -19.73 10.51
C ALA A 148 3.82 -19.56 9.41
N ILE A 149 3.73 -20.31 8.31
CA ILE A 149 4.71 -20.19 7.21
C ILE A 149 4.61 -18.83 6.51
N LEU A 150 3.39 -18.30 6.31
CA LEU A 150 3.18 -16.96 5.76
C LEU A 150 3.74 -15.88 6.69
N ALA A 151 3.52 -15.99 8.00
CA ALA A 151 4.05 -15.06 8.99
C ALA A 151 5.58 -15.08 9.04
N ILE A 152 6.21 -16.26 8.95
CA ILE A 152 7.66 -16.41 8.85
C ILE A 152 8.18 -15.72 7.58
N LEU A 153 7.54 -15.98 6.43
CA LEU A 153 7.93 -15.38 5.15
C LEU A 153 7.82 -13.85 5.19
N VAL A 154 6.70 -13.31 5.67
CA VAL A 154 6.50 -11.86 5.79
C VAL A 154 7.49 -11.23 6.77
N SER A 155 7.73 -11.88 7.91
CA SER A 155 8.70 -11.42 8.90
C SER A 155 10.12 -11.41 8.33
N PHE A 156 10.50 -12.46 7.60
CA PHE A 156 11.78 -12.53 6.91
C PHE A 156 11.91 -11.44 5.85
N ALA A 157 10.89 -11.25 5.01
CA ALA A 157 10.85 -10.23 3.97
C ALA A 157 10.93 -8.81 4.57
N ALA A 158 10.16 -8.53 5.63
CA ALA A 158 10.21 -7.25 6.35
C ALA A 158 11.56 -7.01 7.02
N GLY A 159 12.16 -8.07 7.62
CA GLY A 159 13.51 -8.04 8.18
C GLY A 159 14.58 -7.77 7.14
N ALA A 160 14.51 -8.45 5.99
CA ALA A 160 15.42 -8.23 4.86
C ALA A 160 15.30 -6.79 4.32
N LEU A 161 14.08 -6.29 4.15
CA LEU A 161 13.85 -4.90 3.73
C LEU A 161 14.37 -3.91 4.78
N HIS A 162 14.15 -4.18 6.06
CA HIS A 162 14.67 -3.34 7.15
C HIS A 162 16.20 -3.28 7.15
N LEU A 163 16.86 -4.42 6.99
CA LEU A 163 18.32 -4.49 6.90
C LEU A 163 18.83 -3.78 5.63
N PHE A 164 18.17 -4.03 4.48
CA PHE A 164 18.50 -3.35 3.23
C PHE A 164 18.40 -1.82 3.37
N LEU A 165 17.34 -1.29 3.98
CA LEU A 165 17.16 0.15 4.21
C LEU A 165 18.19 0.77 5.17
N ARG A 166 18.98 -0.05 5.87
CA ARG A 166 20.13 0.37 6.68
C ARG A 166 21.45 0.37 5.93
N THR A 167 21.51 -0.26 4.75
CA THR A 167 22.71 -0.22 3.90
C THR A 167 22.89 1.16 3.26
N GLU A 168 24.08 1.43 2.72
CA GLU A 168 24.35 2.68 2.00
C GLU A 168 23.33 2.92 0.87
N LYS A 169 23.02 1.89 0.08
CA LYS A 169 22.03 1.98 -1.00
C LYS A 169 20.60 2.24 -0.47
N GLY A 170 20.24 1.62 0.64
CA GLY A 170 18.97 1.87 1.29
C GLY A 170 18.86 3.27 1.90
N LEU A 171 19.96 3.83 2.39
CA LEU A 171 20.02 5.20 2.85
C LEU A 171 19.76 6.20 1.72
N LEU A 172 20.26 5.95 0.50
CA LEU A 172 19.96 6.79 -0.68
C LEU A 172 18.44 6.86 -0.94
N ILE A 173 17.73 5.72 -0.84
CA ILE A 173 16.27 5.69 -0.99
C ILE A 173 15.60 6.50 0.12
N ARG A 174 16.06 6.38 1.37
CA ARG A 174 15.49 7.12 2.50
C ARG A 174 15.72 8.62 2.42
N CYS A 175 16.82 9.07 1.81
CA CYS A 175 17.03 10.49 1.56
C CYS A 175 15.94 11.10 0.66
N LEU A 176 15.31 10.33 -0.23
CA LEU A 176 14.22 10.80 -1.10
C LEU A 176 12.89 11.05 -0.33
N GLU A 177 12.78 10.61 0.94
CA GLU A 177 11.58 10.82 1.77
C GLU A 177 11.31 12.31 2.03
N ASP A 178 12.35 13.15 2.03
CA ASP A 178 12.23 14.61 2.12
C ASP A 178 12.09 15.21 0.71
N GLU A 179 10.92 15.77 0.41
CA GLU A 179 10.55 16.24 -0.92
C GLU A 179 11.39 17.44 -1.37
N ASP A 180 11.66 18.38 -0.46
CA ASP A 180 12.30 19.66 -0.79
C ASP A 180 13.83 19.58 -0.81
N SER A 181 14.41 18.79 0.10
CA SER A 181 15.86 18.74 0.32
C SER A 181 16.50 17.40 -0.05
N GLY A 182 15.72 16.31 -0.18
CA GLY A 182 16.27 14.97 -0.39
C GLY A 182 17.03 14.80 -1.69
N GLU A 183 16.46 15.23 -2.82
CA GLU A 183 17.13 15.17 -4.12
C GLU A 183 18.37 16.08 -4.15
N LEU A 184 18.26 17.28 -3.58
CA LEU A 184 19.37 18.23 -3.51
C LEU A 184 20.51 17.68 -2.63
N LEU A 185 20.16 17.05 -1.49
CA LEU A 185 21.13 16.41 -0.61
C LEU A 185 21.89 15.29 -1.34
N LEU A 186 21.19 14.42 -2.08
CA LEU A 186 21.82 13.38 -2.87
C LEU A 186 22.82 13.95 -3.89
N MET A 187 22.41 15.00 -4.63
CA MET A 187 23.30 15.66 -5.59
C MET A 187 24.55 16.28 -4.93
N ARG A 188 24.40 16.91 -3.77
CA ARG A 188 25.53 17.46 -3.00
C ARG A 188 26.48 16.38 -2.49
N LEU A 189 25.97 15.19 -2.21
CA LEU A 189 26.77 14.02 -1.82
C LEU A 189 27.40 13.29 -3.03
N GLY A 190 27.15 13.75 -4.26
CA GLY A 190 27.68 13.15 -5.48
C GLY A 190 26.87 11.95 -6.00
N PHE A 191 25.66 11.73 -5.45
CA PHE A 191 24.78 10.63 -5.91
C PHE A 191 23.70 11.14 -6.85
N SER A 192 23.33 10.30 -7.82
CA SER A 192 22.23 10.60 -8.75
C SER A 192 20.87 10.27 -8.12
N PRO A 193 19.94 11.24 -7.99
CA PRO A 193 18.57 10.97 -7.53
C PRO A 193 17.86 9.93 -8.41
N GLY A 194 18.15 9.91 -9.72
CA GLY A 194 17.61 8.91 -10.66
C GLY A 194 18.00 7.48 -10.30
N GLN A 195 19.25 7.24 -9.87
CA GLN A 195 19.68 5.92 -9.42
C GLN A 195 18.96 5.49 -8.14
N ALA A 196 18.78 6.39 -7.17
CA ALA A 196 18.06 6.11 -5.95
C ALA A 196 16.58 5.78 -6.23
N LYS A 197 15.92 6.54 -7.12
CA LYS A 197 14.55 6.25 -7.58
C LYS A 197 14.46 4.90 -8.30
N SER A 198 15.39 4.62 -9.22
CA SER A 198 15.43 3.34 -9.94
C SER A 198 15.55 2.16 -8.98
N LEU A 199 16.42 2.27 -7.99
CA LEU A 199 16.61 1.23 -6.97
C LEU A 199 15.34 1.04 -6.13
N ALA A 200 14.69 2.12 -5.73
CA ALA A 200 13.43 2.06 -4.98
C ALA A 200 12.31 1.38 -5.77
N LEU A 201 12.18 1.70 -7.06
CA LEU A 201 11.21 1.08 -7.96
C LEU A 201 11.50 -0.42 -8.16
N CYS A 202 12.76 -0.81 -8.34
CA CYS A 202 13.14 -2.22 -8.43
C CYS A 202 12.78 -2.99 -7.15
N VAL A 203 13.14 -2.46 -5.98
CA VAL A 203 12.86 -3.10 -4.69
C VAL A 203 11.36 -3.16 -4.42
N GLY A 204 10.62 -2.06 -4.59
CA GLY A 204 9.19 -2.02 -4.36
C GLY A 204 8.41 -3.02 -5.23
N ASN A 205 8.73 -3.07 -6.52
CA ASN A 205 8.12 -4.00 -7.47
C ASN A 205 8.54 -5.46 -7.24
N ALA A 206 9.76 -5.72 -6.74
CA ALA A 206 10.17 -7.06 -6.33
C ALA A 206 9.29 -7.59 -5.19
N PHE A 207 9.03 -6.77 -4.16
CA PHE A 207 8.14 -7.13 -3.05
C PHE A 207 6.70 -7.35 -3.50
N ALA A 208 6.18 -6.51 -4.38
CA ALA A 208 4.85 -6.68 -4.97
C ALA A 208 4.74 -8.00 -5.75
N SER A 209 5.78 -8.34 -6.50
CA SER A 209 5.87 -9.57 -7.28
C SER A 209 5.94 -10.83 -6.40
N ILE A 210 6.72 -10.78 -5.30
CA ILE A 210 6.71 -11.86 -4.29
C ILE A 210 5.30 -12.01 -3.70
N GLY A 211 4.63 -10.91 -3.36
CA GLY A 211 3.24 -10.91 -2.89
C GLY A 211 2.30 -11.59 -3.89
N GLY A 212 2.46 -11.31 -5.19
CA GLY A 212 1.71 -11.95 -6.26
C GLY A 212 1.95 -13.46 -6.37
N ALA A 213 3.21 -13.87 -6.30
CA ALA A 213 3.57 -15.28 -6.32
C ALA A 213 2.95 -16.05 -5.13
N VAL A 214 3.06 -15.52 -3.93
CA VAL A 214 2.50 -16.15 -2.71
C VAL A 214 0.98 -16.18 -2.75
N THR A 215 0.34 -15.08 -3.18
CA THR A 215 -1.13 -15.00 -3.29
C THR A 215 -1.65 -16.01 -4.32
N SER A 216 -1.03 -16.11 -5.49
CA SER A 216 -1.46 -17.06 -6.54
C SER A 216 -1.27 -18.52 -6.10
N MET A 217 -0.19 -18.83 -5.38
CA MET A 217 0.04 -20.15 -4.79
C MET A 217 -1.04 -20.50 -3.74
N LYS A 218 -1.48 -19.51 -2.98
CA LYS A 218 -2.58 -19.66 -2.01
C LYS A 218 -3.93 -19.86 -2.70
N GLU A 219 -4.20 -19.11 -3.77
CA GLU A 219 -5.45 -19.19 -4.54
C GLU A 219 -5.51 -20.41 -5.47
N GLY A 220 -4.40 -21.11 -5.64
CA GLY A 220 -4.30 -22.27 -6.54
C GLY A 220 -4.25 -21.92 -8.01
N ALA A 221 -4.25 -20.65 -8.40
CA ALA A 221 -4.15 -20.18 -9.76
C ALA A 221 -3.60 -18.77 -9.87
N ALA A 222 -2.85 -18.49 -10.93
CA ALA A 222 -2.43 -17.15 -11.33
C ALA A 222 -3.43 -16.57 -12.34
N ASN A 223 -3.94 -15.35 -12.09
CA ASN A 223 -4.96 -14.70 -12.93
C ASN A 223 -4.51 -13.30 -13.36
N ALA A 224 -4.57 -13.00 -14.66
CA ALA A 224 -4.13 -11.76 -15.27
C ALA A 224 -4.96 -10.53 -14.82
N HIS A 225 -6.21 -10.70 -14.44
CA HIS A 225 -7.12 -9.60 -14.11
C HIS A 225 -7.03 -9.12 -12.66
N ARG A 226 -6.25 -9.79 -11.80
CA ARG A 226 -6.11 -9.44 -10.38
C ARG A 226 -5.37 -8.12 -10.11
N GLY A 227 -4.60 -7.62 -11.07
CA GLY A 227 -3.68 -6.50 -10.84
C GLY A 227 -4.36 -5.20 -10.40
N PHE A 228 -5.46 -4.80 -11.05
CA PHE A 228 -6.13 -3.53 -10.73
C PHE A 228 -6.72 -3.51 -9.31
N ASP A 229 -7.32 -4.62 -8.90
CA ASP A 229 -7.87 -4.77 -7.55
C ASP A 229 -6.79 -4.64 -6.48
N VAL A 230 -5.61 -5.20 -6.74
CA VAL A 230 -4.46 -5.19 -5.84
C VAL A 230 -3.88 -3.79 -5.63
N LEU A 231 -3.80 -2.97 -6.67
CA LEU A 231 -3.29 -1.60 -6.54
C LEU A 231 -4.19 -0.75 -5.62
N LEU A 232 -5.50 -0.78 -5.87
CA LEU A 232 -6.48 -0.02 -5.07
C LEU A 232 -6.50 -0.51 -3.62
N THR A 233 -6.57 -1.82 -3.43
CA THR A 233 -6.51 -2.45 -2.10
C THR A 233 -5.21 -2.10 -1.37
N GLY A 234 -4.07 -2.15 -2.07
CA GLY A 234 -2.76 -1.81 -1.53
C GLY A 234 -2.66 -0.36 -1.07
N LEU A 235 -3.19 0.58 -1.86
CA LEU A 235 -3.23 1.99 -1.48
C LEU A 235 -4.08 2.23 -0.23
N VAL A 236 -5.28 1.62 -0.18
CA VAL A 236 -6.16 1.72 0.98
C VAL A 236 -5.50 1.10 2.21
N ALA A 237 -4.90 -0.08 2.08
CA ALA A 237 -4.17 -0.73 3.16
C ALA A 237 -2.98 0.10 3.65
N PHE A 238 -2.20 0.69 2.74
CA PHE A 238 -1.09 1.58 3.08
C PHE A 238 -1.56 2.81 3.89
N LEU A 239 -2.60 3.52 3.41
CA LEU A 239 -3.17 4.68 4.10
C LEU A 239 -3.75 4.30 5.47
N LEU A 240 -4.50 3.20 5.54
CA LEU A 240 -5.03 2.67 6.78
C LEU A 240 -3.92 2.36 7.79
N GLY A 241 -2.84 1.74 7.32
CA GLY A 241 -1.67 1.43 8.14
C GLY A 241 -1.01 2.68 8.72
N GLU A 242 -0.85 3.74 7.93
CA GLU A 242 -0.33 5.01 8.44
C GLU A 242 -1.24 5.63 9.50
N GLN A 243 -2.57 5.60 9.30
CA GLN A 243 -3.53 6.12 10.27
C GLN A 243 -3.52 5.30 11.57
N LEU A 244 -3.58 3.98 11.48
CA LEU A 244 -3.51 3.10 12.64
C LEU A 244 -2.22 3.29 13.43
N TRP A 245 -1.09 3.41 12.73
CA TRP A 245 0.21 3.63 13.37
C TRP A 245 0.32 4.98 14.06
N GLN A 246 -0.18 6.04 13.42
CA GLN A 246 -0.23 7.38 14.04
C GLN A 246 -1.13 7.38 15.27
N GLY A 247 -2.28 6.72 15.21
CA GLY A 247 -3.19 6.53 16.35
C GLY A 247 -2.51 5.80 17.49
N ALA A 248 -1.87 4.66 17.23
CA ALA A 248 -1.12 3.89 18.21
C ALA A 248 0.01 4.68 18.85
N ARG A 249 0.73 5.49 18.07
CA ARG A 249 1.79 6.40 18.59
C ARG A 249 1.23 7.49 19.48
N ARG A 250 0.09 8.09 19.15
CA ARG A 250 -0.58 9.11 19.99
C ARG A 250 -0.99 8.50 21.33
N ILE A 251 -1.59 7.31 21.33
CA ILE A 251 -1.98 6.59 22.54
C ILE A 251 -0.74 6.20 23.34
N GLY A 252 0.28 5.63 22.69
CA GLY A 252 1.53 5.26 23.34
C GLY A 252 2.29 6.46 23.91
N ALA A 253 2.26 7.62 23.25
CA ALA A 253 2.83 8.87 23.78
C ALA A 253 2.05 9.34 25.01
N ALA A 254 0.72 9.32 24.99
CA ALA A 254 -0.11 9.72 26.12
C ALA A 254 0.08 8.81 27.34
N VAL A 255 0.30 7.51 27.13
CA VAL A 255 0.62 6.57 28.21
C VAL A 255 2.05 6.77 28.73
N ARG A 256 3.01 7.04 27.84
CA ARG A 256 4.43 7.23 28.19
C ARG A 256 4.69 8.53 28.90
N THR A 257 4.02 9.64 28.56
CA THR A 257 4.11 10.91 29.30
C THR A 257 3.64 10.75 30.75
N ARG A 258 2.80 9.75 31.04
CA ARG A 258 2.42 9.42 32.41
C ARG A 258 3.44 8.54 33.15
N LEU A 259 4.31 7.83 32.42
CA LEU A 259 5.21 6.81 32.99
C LEU A 259 6.70 7.16 32.96
N SER A 260 7.18 7.97 32.03
CA SER A 260 8.61 8.40 31.99
C SER A 260 8.85 9.55 31.00
N PRO A 261 9.28 10.74 31.44
CA PRO A 261 9.65 11.85 30.55
C PRO A 261 11.10 11.69 30.11
N GLY A 262 11.38 11.25 28.88
CA GLY A 262 12.75 11.26 28.39
C GLY A 262 13.16 10.30 27.28
N ALA A 263 12.27 9.49 26.69
CA ALA A 263 12.65 8.51 25.70
C ALA A 263 12.54 9.02 24.26
N SER A 264 13.67 8.97 23.54
CA SER A 264 13.92 9.42 22.18
C SER A 264 13.05 8.79 21.08
N ARG A 265 12.98 9.51 19.95
CA ARG A 265 12.25 9.21 18.72
C ARG A 265 12.57 7.80 18.19
N VAL A 266 11.52 7.01 17.98
CA VAL A 266 11.62 5.70 17.31
C VAL A 266 11.76 5.92 15.80
N GLY A 267 12.89 5.41 15.26
CA GLY A 267 13.27 5.58 13.85
C GLY A 267 12.44 4.78 12.83
N SER A 268 12.97 4.64 11.63
CA SER A 268 12.39 4.13 10.39
C SER A 268 11.69 2.76 10.42
N SER A 269 11.87 1.96 11.46
CA SER A 269 11.15 0.68 11.62
C SER A 269 9.62 0.86 11.75
N SER A 270 9.18 2.08 12.01
CA SER A 270 7.75 2.42 12.13
C SER A 270 6.97 2.28 10.83
N ALA A 271 7.56 2.53 9.68
CA ALA A 271 6.86 2.50 8.39
C ALA A 271 6.57 1.06 7.92
N LEU A 272 7.50 0.14 8.15
CA LEU A 272 7.32 -1.26 7.79
C LEU A 272 6.25 -1.92 8.67
N GLY A 273 6.26 -1.61 9.97
CA GLY A 273 5.21 -2.04 10.90
C GLY A 273 3.83 -1.49 10.51
N ALA A 274 3.76 -0.22 10.10
CA ALA A 274 2.54 0.39 9.60
C ALA A 274 2.00 -0.32 8.35
N ALA A 275 2.87 -0.72 7.41
CA ALA A 275 2.47 -1.46 6.21
C ALA A 275 1.82 -2.80 6.52
N ILE A 276 2.42 -3.58 7.43
CA ILE A 276 1.89 -4.88 7.84
C ILE A 276 0.56 -4.71 8.59
N LEU A 277 0.49 -3.77 9.54
CA LEU A 277 -0.73 -3.46 10.27
C LEU A 277 -1.85 -2.97 9.35
N GLY A 278 -1.50 -2.21 8.30
CA GLY A 278 -2.45 -1.74 7.32
C GLY A 278 -3.05 -2.86 6.48
N ALA A 279 -2.22 -3.80 6.02
CA ALA A 279 -2.69 -4.97 5.29
C ALA A 279 -3.62 -5.84 6.16
N LEU A 280 -3.20 -6.14 7.38
CA LEU A 280 -4.01 -6.92 8.32
C LEU A 280 -5.31 -6.17 8.70
N GLY A 281 -5.21 -4.87 8.97
CA GLY A 281 -6.37 -4.02 9.28
C GLY A 281 -7.38 -3.96 8.13
N TYR A 282 -6.91 -3.88 6.89
CA TYR A 282 -7.76 -3.92 5.71
C TYR A 282 -8.56 -5.22 5.64
N TYR A 283 -7.88 -6.36 5.74
CA TYR A 283 -8.55 -7.67 5.68
C TYR A 283 -9.42 -7.95 6.91
N ALA A 284 -9.04 -7.42 8.08
CA ALA A 284 -9.89 -7.47 9.28
C ALA A 284 -11.23 -6.74 9.06
N LEU A 285 -11.20 -5.55 8.45
CA LEU A 285 -12.40 -4.77 8.16
C LEU A 285 -13.25 -5.41 7.06
N ILE A 286 -12.63 -5.94 6.01
CA ILE A 286 -13.36 -6.68 4.96
C ILE A 286 -14.01 -7.94 5.55
N GLY A 287 -13.28 -8.73 6.34
CA GLY A 287 -13.82 -9.91 7.01
C GLY A 287 -14.96 -9.61 7.98
N LEU A 288 -14.90 -8.46 8.68
CA LEU A 288 -16.00 -7.98 9.51
C LEU A 288 -17.22 -7.59 8.67
N ALA A 289 -17.02 -6.86 7.59
CA ALA A 289 -18.09 -6.44 6.69
C ALA A 289 -18.81 -7.64 6.05
N GLN A 290 -18.06 -8.66 5.62
CA GLN A 290 -18.63 -9.90 5.08
C GLN A 290 -19.51 -10.63 6.09
N ARG A 291 -19.15 -10.60 7.38
CA ARG A 291 -19.98 -11.17 8.46
C ARG A 291 -21.28 -10.39 8.72
N LEU A 292 -21.28 -9.10 8.40
CA LEU A 292 -22.48 -8.27 8.43
C LEU A 292 -23.32 -8.39 7.14
N TRP A 293 -23.05 -9.42 6.32
CA TRP A 293 -23.74 -9.68 5.04
C TRP A 293 -23.59 -8.56 4.02
N VAL A 294 -22.54 -7.72 4.15
CA VAL A 294 -22.26 -6.67 3.18
C VAL A 294 -21.46 -7.30 2.00
N PRO A 295 -21.94 -7.15 0.75
CA PRO A 295 -21.19 -7.64 -0.42
C PRO A 295 -19.79 -7.07 -0.47
N THR A 296 -18.84 -7.86 -0.99
CA THR A 296 -17.41 -7.50 -1.00
C THR A 296 -17.15 -6.20 -1.77
N GLU A 297 -17.92 -5.94 -2.84
CA GLU A 297 -17.82 -4.74 -3.66
C GLU A 297 -18.19 -3.49 -2.87
N ILE A 298 -19.30 -3.56 -2.11
CA ILE A 298 -19.75 -2.46 -1.24
C ILE A 298 -18.78 -2.25 -0.09
N SER A 299 -18.24 -3.33 0.48
CA SER A 299 -17.26 -3.26 1.56
C SER A 299 -15.98 -2.54 1.14
N LYS A 300 -15.47 -2.82 -0.07
CA LYS A 300 -14.31 -2.14 -0.65
C LYS A 300 -14.56 -0.65 -0.87
N LEU A 301 -15.74 -0.30 -1.41
CA LEU A 301 -16.15 1.09 -1.60
C LEU A 301 -16.27 1.83 -0.26
N ALA A 302 -16.96 1.25 0.71
CA ALA A 302 -17.13 1.83 2.04
C ALA A 302 -15.77 2.07 2.73
N LEU A 303 -14.85 1.10 2.64
CA LEU A 303 -13.54 1.22 3.22
C LEU A 303 -12.67 2.28 2.53
N ALA A 304 -12.72 2.37 1.19
CA ALA A 304 -12.04 3.42 0.45
C ALA A 304 -12.54 4.82 0.85
N LEU A 305 -13.86 5.00 0.99
CA LEU A 305 -14.46 6.24 1.45
C LEU A 305 -14.09 6.56 2.90
N LEU A 306 -14.08 5.56 3.79
CA LEU A 306 -13.69 5.73 5.19
C LEU A 306 -12.22 6.16 5.31
N VAL A 307 -11.32 5.55 4.54
CA VAL A 307 -9.90 5.91 4.55
C VAL A 307 -9.68 7.28 3.92
N ALA A 308 -10.36 7.60 2.83
CA ALA A 308 -10.34 8.95 2.23
C ALA A 308 -10.84 10.00 3.20
N ALA A 309 -11.90 9.68 3.96
CA ALA A 309 -12.44 10.51 5.01
C ALA A 309 -11.45 10.74 6.16
N ALA A 310 -10.75 9.70 6.57
CA ALA A 310 -9.76 9.76 7.65
C ALA A 310 -8.44 10.44 7.23
N ALA A 311 -8.03 10.28 5.97
CA ALA A 311 -6.85 10.90 5.40
C ALA A 311 -7.07 12.35 4.98
N GLY A 312 -8.31 12.71 4.60
CA GLY A 312 -8.69 14.05 4.19
C GLY A 312 -9.06 14.96 5.38
N ASP A 313 -8.84 16.26 5.23
CA ASP A 313 -9.33 17.27 6.18
C ASP A 313 -10.84 17.51 5.95
N LEU A 314 -11.66 16.47 6.21
CA LEU A 314 -13.12 16.59 6.12
C LEU A 314 -13.67 17.67 7.02
N GLY A 315 -13.06 17.89 8.19
CA GLY A 315 -13.44 18.98 9.08
C GLY A 315 -13.25 20.36 8.44
N GLY A 316 -12.18 20.53 7.68
CA GLY A 316 -11.92 21.75 6.91
C GLY A 316 -12.85 21.89 5.70
N VAL A 317 -13.12 20.81 4.99
CA VAL A 317 -14.03 20.81 3.83
C VAL A 317 -15.46 21.09 4.29
N VAL A 318 -15.94 20.41 5.33
CA VAL A 318 -17.28 20.64 5.90
C VAL A 318 -17.42 22.07 6.41
N ARG A 319 -16.41 22.62 7.12
CA ARG A 319 -16.43 24.02 7.55
C ARG A 319 -16.44 24.99 6.36
N ARG A 320 -15.64 24.74 5.31
CA ARG A 320 -15.61 25.61 4.10
C ARG A 320 -16.95 25.55 3.34
N THR A 321 -17.54 24.36 3.22
CA THR A 321 -18.85 24.21 2.58
C THR A 321 -19.96 24.81 3.43
N ALA A 322 -19.99 24.56 4.74
CA ALA A 322 -20.96 25.19 5.65
C ALA A 322 -20.83 26.72 5.67
N ALA A 323 -19.60 27.25 5.63
CA ALA A 323 -19.36 28.70 5.50
C ALA A 323 -19.85 29.27 4.15
N ARG A 324 -19.75 28.50 3.07
CA ARG A 324 -20.29 28.91 1.76
C ARG A 324 -21.81 28.86 1.71
N PHE A 325 -22.44 27.86 2.31
CA PHE A 325 -23.90 27.75 2.40
C PHE A 325 -24.48 28.62 3.51
N GLY A 326 -23.76 28.90 4.60
CA GLY A 326 -24.18 29.84 5.65
C GLY A 326 -24.01 31.30 5.29
N ALA A 327 -23.35 31.63 4.19
CA ALA A 327 -23.18 32.99 3.67
C ALA A 327 -24.29 33.39 2.68
N VAL A 328 -25.38 32.63 2.56
CA VAL A 328 -26.61 33.10 1.93
C VAL A 328 -27.26 34.09 2.90
N ARG A 329 -26.89 35.37 2.76
CA ARG A 329 -27.62 36.46 3.44
C ARG A 329 -29.10 36.37 3.01
N PRO A 330 -30.05 36.47 3.95
CA PRO A 330 -31.42 36.65 3.55
C PRO A 330 -31.54 37.94 2.75
N VAL A 331 -32.09 37.84 1.55
CA VAL A 331 -32.55 38.99 0.76
C VAL A 331 -33.72 39.54 1.54
N GLY A 332 -33.48 40.60 2.31
CA GLY A 332 -34.47 41.23 3.13
C GLY A 332 -34.20 42.73 3.26
N GLU A 333 -35.10 43.49 2.67
CA GLU A 333 -35.45 44.88 2.79
C GLU A 333 -34.63 45.95 2.07
N PRO A 334 -35.27 46.77 1.21
CA PRO A 334 -34.71 47.96 0.64
C PRO A 334 -34.71 49.05 1.73
N GLY A 335 -33.66 49.16 2.49
CA GLY A 335 -33.45 50.26 3.46
C GLY A 335 -33.03 51.52 2.76
N LEU A 336 -33.87 52.52 2.88
CA LEU A 336 -33.72 53.92 2.52
C LEU A 336 -32.30 54.44 2.69
N SER A 337 -31.80 55.04 1.63
CA SER A 337 -30.55 55.83 1.62
C SER A 337 -30.72 57.12 2.44
N PRO A 338 -29.81 57.51 3.30
CA PRO A 338 -29.66 58.89 3.70
C PRO A 338 -28.73 59.58 2.69
N VAL A 339 -29.35 60.33 1.77
CA VAL A 339 -28.68 61.41 1.08
C VAL A 339 -28.49 62.51 2.14
N ALA A 340 -27.30 62.97 2.37
CA ALA A 340 -26.87 64.30 2.69
C ALA A 340 -25.57 64.31 3.51
N ALA A 341 -24.51 64.73 2.89
CA ALA A 341 -23.57 65.76 3.31
C ALA A 341 -22.32 65.71 2.43
N ALA A 342 -22.44 66.22 1.22
CA ALA A 342 -21.29 66.61 0.47
C ALA A 342 -20.80 67.95 1.00
N GLY A 343 -19.73 67.94 1.74
CA GLY A 343 -18.92 69.12 2.03
C GLY A 343 -17.78 69.17 1.04
N TRP A 344 -17.78 70.15 0.17
CA TRP A 344 -16.69 70.56 -0.73
C TRP A 344 -15.62 71.26 0.08
N PRO A 345 -14.36 70.99 -0.09
CA PRO A 345 -13.28 71.89 0.28
C PRO A 345 -12.73 72.58 -0.95
N GLY A 346 -12.96 73.85 -1.01
CA GLY A 346 -12.20 74.76 -1.88
C GLY A 346 -10.90 75.16 -1.23
N GLY A 347 -9.90 75.49 -2.09
CA GLY A 347 -8.81 76.38 -1.77
C GLY A 347 -7.40 75.81 -1.74
N GLN A 348 -6.69 75.82 -2.87
CA GLN A 348 -5.26 76.13 -2.94
C GLN A 348 -5.00 77.57 -2.43
N PRO A 349 -3.74 78.05 -2.12
CA PRO A 349 -2.55 77.90 -2.96
C PRO A 349 -1.17 77.83 -2.25
N ASP A 350 -0.18 77.51 -3.07
CA ASP A 350 1.22 77.98 -3.15
C ASP A 350 2.14 77.97 -1.88
N ARG A 351 3.10 77.11 -1.86
CA ARG A 351 4.55 77.40 -2.12
C ARG A 351 5.37 76.09 -2.11
#